data_c6976d3fce213a0b461607ed453ac79b
#
_entry.id   c6976d3fce213a0b461607ed453ac79b
#
_cell.length_a   1.000
_cell.length_b   1.000
_cell.length_c   1.000
_cell.angle_alpha   90.00
_cell.angle_beta   90.00
_cell.angle_gamma   90.00
#
_symmetry.space_group_name_H-M   'P 1'
#
loop_
_entity.id
_entity.type
_entity.pdbx_description
1 polymer ?
#
loop_
_entity_poly.entity_id
_entity_poly.type
_entity_poly.pdbx_seq_one_letter_code
_entity_poly.pdbx_strand_id
1 'polypeptide(L)'
;MYKAIFVDIDDTLLDYVPCCREAFDAAMDTLSAEGGLSAERSVFCQRSGLFNLFFDIAGRLFSEAKHGKYTIAEVMDLYPKEFIAAIGYPDSAVEPFKQAFRATWGKTHTLVPEAEEMLETLKNKGYRLFAASNSFGHLQRSRLEQAGILHYFEDTFISMDIGYDKPDIRFYQEALRRAGLKPEEVLMIGDSMTTDIEGARNAGMDALFFDRRNNASLMELIKEL
;
A
#
# COMPACT_ATOMS: atom_id res chain seq x y z
N MET A 1 -5.35 22.02 17.68
CA MET A 1 -4.29 22.19 16.66
C MET A 1 -3.48 20.91 16.66
N TYR A 2 -3.37 20.26 15.50
CA TYR A 2 -2.62 19.01 15.35
C TYR A 2 -1.12 19.28 15.54
N LYS A 3 -0.41 18.30 16.09
CA LYS A 3 1.05 18.30 16.23
C LYS A 3 1.71 17.39 15.17
N ALA A 4 0.96 16.39 14.72
CA ALA A 4 1.47 15.42 13.77
C ALA A 4 0.40 15.00 12.76
N ILE A 5 0.89 14.48 11.62
CA ILE A 5 0.06 13.91 10.57
C ILE A 5 0.55 12.49 10.29
N PHE A 6 -0.36 11.54 10.31
CA PHE A 6 -0.15 10.19 9.82
C PHE A 6 -0.63 10.15 8.37
N VAL A 7 0.19 9.65 7.47
CA VAL A 7 -0.11 9.62 6.03
C VAL A 7 -0.04 8.18 5.55
N ASP A 8 -1.10 7.73 4.89
CA ASP A 8 -1.09 6.44 4.19
C ASP A 8 -0.13 6.47 3.00
N ILE A 9 0.30 5.31 2.51
CA ILE A 9 1.31 5.19 1.46
C ILE A 9 0.68 4.88 0.10
N ASP A 10 0.02 3.72 -0.03
CA ASP A 10 -0.46 3.24 -1.32
C ASP A 10 -1.75 3.97 -1.74
N ASP A 11 -1.77 4.52 -2.94
CA ASP A 11 -2.81 5.40 -3.49
C ASP A 11 -2.99 6.75 -2.76
N THR A 12 -2.12 7.05 -1.78
CA THR A 12 -2.04 8.38 -1.13
C THR A 12 -0.72 9.09 -1.49
N LEU A 13 0.42 8.42 -1.31
CA LEU A 13 1.75 8.94 -1.65
C LEU A 13 2.35 8.26 -2.87
N LEU A 14 2.20 6.94 -2.96
CA LEU A 14 2.68 6.13 -4.08
C LEU A 14 1.51 5.60 -4.91
N ASP A 15 1.62 5.73 -6.23
CA ASP A 15 0.62 5.25 -7.18
C ASP A 15 0.63 3.71 -7.22
N TYR A 16 -0.40 3.10 -6.61
CA TYR A 16 -0.48 1.65 -6.47
C TYR A 16 -0.52 0.91 -7.80
N VAL A 17 -1.32 1.38 -8.77
CA VAL A 17 -1.56 0.66 -10.03
C VAL A 17 -0.30 0.52 -10.87
N PRO A 18 0.45 1.60 -11.24
CA PRO A 18 1.69 1.45 -11.99
C PRO A 18 2.77 0.69 -11.22
N CYS A 19 2.90 0.89 -9.91
CA CYS A 19 3.81 0.14 -9.06
C CYS A 19 3.49 -1.37 -9.06
N CYS A 20 2.22 -1.72 -8.94
CA CYS A 20 1.74 -3.10 -8.98
C CYS A 20 1.95 -3.74 -10.36
N ARG A 21 1.74 -2.96 -11.44
CA ARG A 21 1.99 -3.41 -12.81
C ARG A 21 3.46 -3.76 -13.04
N GLU A 22 4.37 -2.90 -12.63
CA GLU A 22 5.81 -3.11 -12.75
C GLU A 22 6.26 -4.40 -12.03
N ALA A 23 5.81 -4.59 -10.79
CA ALA A 23 6.11 -5.79 -10.01
C ALA A 23 5.51 -7.06 -10.63
N PHE A 24 4.28 -6.96 -11.15
CA PHE A 24 3.60 -8.06 -11.85
C PHE A 24 4.35 -8.45 -13.11
N ASP A 25 4.74 -7.49 -13.94
CA ASP A 25 5.44 -7.75 -15.20
C ASP A 25 6.78 -8.45 -14.96
N ALA A 26 7.55 -8.04 -13.96
CA ALA A 26 8.79 -8.69 -13.57
C ALA A 26 8.57 -10.13 -13.07
N ALA A 27 7.49 -10.37 -12.31
CA ALA A 27 7.14 -11.72 -11.84
C ALA A 27 6.74 -12.63 -13.01
N MET A 28 5.99 -12.13 -13.97
CA MET A 28 5.59 -12.87 -15.18
C MET A 28 6.79 -13.17 -16.09
N ASP A 29 7.77 -12.24 -16.18
CA ASP A 29 9.02 -12.49 -16.94
C ASP A 29 9.83 -13.64 -16.32
N THR A 30 9.89 -13.72 -14.99
CA THR A 30 10.54 -14.81 -14.28
C THR A 30 9.88 -16.16 -14.62
N LEU A 31 8.56 -16.25 -14.59
CA LEU A 31 7.85 -17.49 -14.96
C LEU A 31 8.05 -17.88 -16.42
N SER A 32 8.12 -16.89 -17.31
CA SER A 32 8.34 -17.13 -18.74
C SER A 32 9.74 -17.66 -19.03
N ALA A 33 10.77 -17.20 -18.31
CA ALA A 33 12.16 -17.63 -18.44
C ALA A 33 12.35 -19.08 -17.96
N GLU A 34 11.58 -19.53 -16.99
CA GLU A 34 11.62 -20.91 -16.47
C GLU A 34 10.89 -21.94 -17.37
N GLY A 35 10.41 -21.52 -18.54
CA GLY A 35 9.79 -22.42 -19.53
C GLY A 35 8.32 -22.78 -19.25
N GLY A 36 7.65 -22.03 -18.41
CA GLY A 36 6.31 -22.33 -17.90
C GLY A 36 5.13 -22.11 -18.86
N LEU A 37 5.28 -21.35 -19.96
CA LEU A 37 4.24 -21.20 -20.98
C LEU A 37 4.71 -21.83 -22.29
N SER A 38 3.98 -22.82 -22.80
CA SER A 38 4.06 -23.14 -24.23
C SER A 38 3.71 -21.89 -25.03
N ALA A 39 4.47 -21.59 -26.10
CA ALA A 39 4.27 -20.42 -26.94
C ALA A 39 2.82 -20.26 -27.46
N GLU A 40 2.06 -21.35 -27.52
CA GLU A 40 0.65 -21.38 -27.94
C GLU A 40 -0.33 -20.77 -26.91
N ARG A 41 -0.02 -20.85 -25.59
CA ARG A 41 -0.85 -20.20 -24.56
C ARG A 41 -0.54 -18.72 -24.39
N SER A 42 0.68 -18.27 -24.75
CA SER A 42 1.08 -16.86 -24.66
C SER A 42 0.36 -15.97 -25.68
N VAL A 43 -0.16 -16.53 -26.77
CA VAL A 43 -0.86 -15.78 -27.82
C VAL A 43 -2.32 -15.47 -27.42
N PHE A 44 -2.94 -16.24 -26.54
CA PHE A 44 -4.36 -16.07 -26.16
C PHE A 44 -4.60 -15.17 -24.95
N CYS A 45 -3.60 -14.92 -24.09
CA CYS A 45 -3.72 -13.99 -22.99
C CYS A 45 -2.76 -12.82 -23.17
N GLN A 46 -3.27 -11.71 -23.70
CA GLN A 46 -2.51 -10.45 -23.63
C GLN A 46 -2.12 -10.19 -22.18
N ARG A 47 -0.87 -9.80 -21.92
CA ARG A 47 -0.33 -9.54 -20.57
C ARG A 47 -1.22 -8.59 -19.75
N SER A 48 -1.92 -7.65 -20.41
CA SER A 48 -2.94 -6.79 -19.83
C SER A 48 -4.12 -7.55 -19.23
N GLY A 49 -4.60 -8.61 -19.87
CA GLY A 49 -5.69 -9.44 -19.34
C GLY A 49 -5.25 -10.25 -18.12
N LEU A 50 -4.00 -10.76 -18.10
CA LEU A 50 -3.45 -11.45 -16.93
C LEU A 50 -3.27 -10.49 -15.74
N PHE A 51 -2.85 -9.27 -15.98
CA PHE A 51 -2.76 -8.28 -14.91
C PHE A 51 -4.14 -7.93 -14.35
N ASN A 52 -5.16 -7.76 -15.19
CA ASN A 52 -6.51 -7.48 -14.71
C ASN A 52 -7.02 -8.63 -13.83
N LEU A 53 -6.83 -9.88 -14.26
CA LEU A 53 -7.17 -11.05 -13.43
C LEU A 53 -6.43 -11.07 -12.08
N PHE A 54 -5.11 -10.81 -12.11
CA PHE A 54 -4.30 -10.70 -10.89
C PHE A 54 -4.82 -9.60 -9.97
N PHE A 55 -5.10 -8.42 -10.54
CA PHE A 55 -5.56 -7.25 -9.82
C PHE A 55 -6.95 -7.47 -9.21
N ASP A 56 -7.86 -8.13 -9.95
CA ASP A 56 -9.20 -8.48 -9.46
C ASP A 56 -9.14 -9.48 -8.30
N ILE A 57 -8.28 -10.52 -8.39
CA ILE A 57 -8.08 -11.49 -7.31
C ILE A 57 -7.53 -10.77 -6.06
N ALA A 58 -6.48 -9.96 -6.22
CA ALA A 58 -5.90 -9.20 -5.12
C ALA A 58 -6.92 -8.24 -4.50
N GLY A 59 -7.62 -7.46 -5.33
CA GLY A 59 -8.64 -6.50 -4.90
C GLY A 59 -9.76 -7.15 -4.10
N ARG A 60 -10.26 -8.32 -4.52
CA ARG A 60 -11.25 -9.09 -3.76
C ARG A 60 -10.70 -9.51 -2.40
N LEU A 61 -9.52 -10.10 -2.34
CA LEU A 61 -8.92 -10.57 -1.08
C LEU A 61 -8.62 -9.43 -0.12
N PHE A 62 -8.10 -8.30 -0.61
CA PHE A 62 -7.92 -7.10 0.22
C PHE A 62 -9.25 -6.53 0.73
N SER A 63 -10.31 -6.56 -0.10
CA SER A 63 -11.66 -6.17 0.35
C SER A 63 -12.16 -7.08 1.46
N GLU A 64 -11.97 -8.40 1.35
CA GLU A 64 -12.34 -9.37 2.38
C GLU A 64 -11.54 -9.18 3.68
N ALA A 65 -10.24 -8.81 3.57
CA ALA A 65 -9.41 -8.48 4.73
C ALA A 65 -9.90 -7.22 5.47
N LYS A 66 -10.33 -6.18 4.76
CA LYS A 66 -10.94 -4.98 5.38
C LYS A 66 -12.16 -5.29 6.25
N HIS A 67 -12.84 -6.41 5.96
CA HIS A 67 -13.98 -6.91 6.73
C HIS A 67 -13.60 -8.01 7.74
N GLY A 68 -12.30 -8.20 7.99
CA GLY A 68 -11.80 -9.11 9.03
C GLY A 68 -11.80 -10.59 8.65
N LYS A 69 -12.01 -10.96 7.37
CA LYS A 69 -11.99 -12.36 6.94
C LYS A 69 -10.57 -12.92 6.87
N TYR A 70 -9.60 -12.09 6.51
CA TYR A 70 -8.19 -12.41 6.42
C TYR A 70 -7.35 -11.31 7.04
N THR A 71 -6.18 -11.66 7.55
CA THR A 71 -5.10 -10.71 7.83
C THR A 71 -4.40 -10.31 6.52
N ILE A 72 -3.70 -9.17 6.52
CA ILE A 72 -2.88 -8.76 5.37
C ILE A 72 -1.81 -9.81 5.05
N ALA A 73 -1.21 -10.45 6.06
CA ALA A 73 -0.24 -11.53 5.86
C ALA A 73 -0.83 -12.70 5.06
N GLU A 74 -2.04 -13.14 5.42
CA GLU A 74 -2.75 -14.21 4.69
C GLU A 74 -3.09 -13.78 3.25
N VAL A 75 -3.55 -12.56 3.04
CA VAL A 75 -3.80 -12.03 1.69
C VAL A 75 -2.53 -12.08 0.83
N MET A 76 -1.39 -11.64 1.39
CA MET A 76 -0.11 -11.63 0.69
C MET A 76 0.40 -13.03 0.29
N ASP A 77 -0.12 -14.07 0.90
CA ASP A 77 0.16 -15.46 0.53
C ASP A 77 -0.92 -16.08 -0.38
N LEU A 78 -2.17 -15.61 -0.29
CA LEU A 78 -3.30 -16.17 -1.02
C LEU A 78 -3.37 -15.68 -2.48
N TYR A 79 -3.23 -14.36 -2.73
CA TYR A 79 -3.44 -13.83 -4.08
C TYR A 79 -2.46 -14.41 -5.12
N PRO A 80 -1.16 -14.68 -4.83
CA PRO A 80 -0.29 -15.33 -5.81
C PRO A 80 -0.70 -16.77 -6.10
N LYS A 81 -1.14 -17.50 -5.07
CA LYS A 81 -1.61 -18.90 -5.23
C LYS A 81 -2.85 -18.96 -6.11
N GLU A 82 -3.86 -18.14 -5.81
CA GLU A 82 -5.10 -18.11 -6.60
C GLU A 82 -4.82 -17.69 -8.05
N PHE A 83 -3.95 -16.68 -8.25
CA PHE A 83 -3.59 -16.23 -9.59
C PHE A 83 -2.86 -17.35 -10.38
N ILE A 84 -1.83 -17.97 -9.82
CA ILE A 84 -1.06 -19.06 -10.46
C ILE A 84 -1.97 -20.22 -10.84
N ALA A 85 -2.87 -20.63 -9.93
CA ALA A 85 -3.86 -21.67 -10.21
C ALA A 85 -4.84 -21.24 -11.33
N ALA A 86 -5.32 -20.00 -11.32
CA ALA A 86 -6.25 -19.49 -12.32
C ALA A 86 -5.66 -19.46 -13.74
N ILE A 87 -4.36 -19.22 -13.88
CA ILE A 87 -3.67 -19.24 -15.17
C ILE A 87 -3.15 -20.62 -15.57
N GLY A 88 -3.41 -21.66 -14.75
CA GLY A 88 -3.08 -23.05 -15.03
C GLY A 88 -1.60 -23.41 -14.90
N TYR A 89 -0.86 -22.65 -14.10
CA TYR A 89 0.53 -23.01 -13.73
C TYR A 89 0.55 -24.01 -12.55
N PRO A 90 1.63 -24.80 -12.42
CA PRO A 90 1.79 -25.68 -11.26
C PRO A 90 2.07 -24.88 -9.99
N ASP A 91 1.73 -25.46 -8.82
CA ASP A 91 1.97 -24.83 -7.51
C ASP A 91 3.44 -24.45 -7.28
N SER A 92 4.38 -25.15 -7.92
CA SER A 92 5.81 -24.81 -7.88
C SER A 92 6.15 -23.42 -8.43
N ALA A 93 5.27 -22.83 -9.25
CA ALA A 93 5.44 -21.49 -9.80
C ALA A 93 5.05 -20.36 -8.80
N VAL A 94 4.35 -20.69 -7.71
CA VAL A 94 3.87 -19.69 -6.73
C VAL A 94 5.03 -18.96 -6.07
N GLU A 95 6.01 -19.70 -5.56
CA GLU A 95 7.11 -19.08 -4.82
C GLU A 95 8.06 -18.25 -5.71
N PRO A 96 8.47 -18.73 -6.90
CA PRO A 96 9.21 -17.90 -7.85
C PRO A 96 8.46 -16.59 -8.22
N PHE A 97 7.17 -16.69 -8.52
CA PHE A 97 6.34 -15.50 -8.80
C PHE A 97 6.33 -14.51 -7.62
N LYS A 98 6.07 -15.04 -6.42
CA LYS A 98 5.99 -14.24 -5.18
C LYS A 98 7.31 -13.53 -4.86
N GLN A 99 8.43 -14.22 -5.02
CA GLN A 99 9.76 -13.65 -4.79
C GLN A 99 10.10 -12.55 -5.80
N ALA A 100 9.87 -12.78 -7.09
CA ALA A 100 10.11 -11.79 -8.14
C ALA A 100 9.20 -10.56 -7.97
N PHE A 101 7.91 -10.78 -7.67
CA PHE A 101 6.97 -9.71 -7.37
C PHE A 101 7.45 -8.85 -6.21
N ARG A 102 7.76 -9.46 -5.06
CA ARG A 102 8.21 -8.73 -3.86
C ARG A 102 9.53 -7.99 -4.07
N ALA A 103 10.47 -8.62 -4.77
CA ALA A 103 11.77 -8.01 -5.07
C ALA A 103 11.65 -6.74 -5.93
N THR A 104 10.72 -6.73 -6.88
CA THR A 104 10.43 -5.56 -7.72
C THR A 104 9.54 -4.57 -6.97
N TRP A 105 8.48 -5.03 -6.30
CA TRP A 105 7.59 -4.19 -5.49
C TRP A 105 8.34 -3.28 -4.53
N GLY A 106 9.33 -3.81 -3.81
CA GLY A 106 10.16 -3.02 -2.89
C GLY A 106 11.02 -1.93 -3.55
N LYS A 107 11.06 -1.88 -4.89
CA LYS A 107 11.78 -0.85 -5.67
C LYS A 107 10.86 0.11 -6.39
N THR A 108 9.56 -0.22 -6.52
CA THR A 108 8.58 0.64 -7.18
C THR A 108 8.33 1.92 -6.37
N HIS A 109 8.29 3.07 -7.03
CA HIS A 109 8.31 4.36 -6.35
C HIS A 109 7.59 5.49 -7.11
N THR A 110 6.65 5.14 -7.99
CA THR A 110 5.86 6.16 -8.71
C THR A 110 5.03 6.97 -7.71
N LEU A 111 5.31 8.27 -7.63
CA LEU A 111 4.58 9.18 -6.75
C LEU A 111 3.19 9.51 -7.29
N VAL A 112 2.24 9.68 -6.38
CA VAL A 112 0.99 10.39 -6.66
C VAL A 112 1.33 11.86 -6.92
N PRO A 113 0.66 12.53 -7.88
CA PRO A 113 0.87 13.97 -8.10
C PRO A 113 0.74 14.76 -6.79
N GLU A 114 1.59 15.76 -6.60
CA GLU A 114 1.66 16.64 -5.42
C GLU A 114 2.09 15.95 -4.10
N ALA A 115 2.40 14.64 -4.08
CA ALA A 115 2.72 13.93 -2.84
C ALA A 115 3.96 14.51 -2.13
N GLU A 116 5.04 14.76 -2.86
CA GLU A 116 6.26 15.35 -2.28
C GLU A 116 6.02 16.80 -1.85
N GLU A 117 5.35 17.61 -2.68
CA GLU A 117 5.00 19.00 -2.36
C GLU A 117 4.14 19.10 -1.10
N MET A 118 3.18 18.19 -0.93
CA MET A 118 2.37 18.08 0.29
C MET A 118 3.24 17.81 1.51
N LEU A 119 4.13 16.81 1.45
CA LEU A 119 5.01 16.45 2.57
C LEU A 119 5.93 17.60 2.95
N GLU A 120 6.54 18.26 1.96
CA GLU A 120 7.38 19.44 2.18
C GLU A 120 6.59 20.59 2.84
N THR A 121 5.40 20.87 2.33
CA THR A 121 4.52 21.92 2.87
C THR A 121 4.16 21.64 4.33
N LEU A 122 3.75 20.41 4.65
CA LEU A 122 3.39 20.03 6.01
C LEU A 122 4.59 20.09 6.96
N LYS A 123 5.78 19.68 6.50
CA LYS A 123 7.02 19.78 7.26
C LYS A 123 7.39 21.22 7.56
N ASN A 124 7.29 22.10 6.55
CA ASN A 124 7.55 23.54 6.68
C ASN A 124 6.56 24.25 7.61
N LYS A 125 5.32 23.77 7.71
CA LYS A 125 4.34 24.23 8.71
C LYS A 125 4.62 23.72 10.13
N GLY A 126 5.63 22.84 10.31
CA GLY A 126 6.08 22.35 11.61
C GLY A 126 5.40 21.07 12.09
N TYR A 127 4.65 20.38 11.23
CA TYR A 127 4.05 19.10 11.59
C TYR A 127 5.10 17.99 11.64
N ARG A 128 4.97 17.08 12.62
CA ARG A 128 5.66 15.81 12.66
C ARG A 128 4.95 14.85 11.70
N LEU A 129 5.69 14.16 10.83
CA LEU A 129 5.10 13.28 9.82
C LEU A 129 5.45 11.82 10.12
N PHE A 130 4.46 10.96 9.95
CA PHE A 130 4.58 9.50 10.11
C PHE A 130 3.86 8.81 8.96
N ALA A 131 4.49 7.79 8.36
CA ALA A 131 3.82 6.97 7.37
C ALA A 131 3.06 5.82 8.06
N ALA A 132 1.84 5.50 7.60
CA ALA A 132 0.96 4.49 8.20
C ALA A 132 0.34 3.58 7.15
N SER A 133 0.78 2.31 7.00
CA SER A 133 0.36 1.44 5.90
C SER A 133 0.16 -0.02 6.33
N ASN A 134 -0.74 -0.70 5.62
CA ASN A 134 -0.95 -2.14 5.71
C ASN A 134 -0.04 -2.88 4.72
N SER A 135 1.14 -3.33 5.16
CA SER A 135 2.13 -4.00 4.29
C SER A 135 3.28 -4.62 5.07
N PHE A 136 4.34 -5.05 4.35
CA PHE A 136 5.65 -5.42 4.90
C PHE A 136 6.52 -4.18 5.13
N GLY A 137 7.00 -3.97 6.37
CA GLY A 137 7.73 -2.77 6.75
C GLY A 137 8.98 -2.50 5.92
N HIS A 138 9.80 -3.53 5.68
CA HIS A 138 11.02 -3.38 4.88
C HIS A 138 10.74 -3.00 3.41
N LEU A 139 9.62 -3.49 2.82
CA LEU A 139 9.25 -3.14 1.44
C LEU A 139 8.75 -1.71 1.36
N GLN A 140 7.89 -1.27 2.27
CA GLN A 140 7.37 0.11 2.26
C GLN A 140 8.48 1.13 2.51
N ARG A 141 9.37 0.88 3.47
CA ARG A 141 10.53 1.76 3.71
C ARG A 141 11.44 1.86 2.48
N SER A 142 11.73 0.73 1.83
CA SER A 142 12.51 0.73 0.57
C SER A 142 11.84 1.56 -0.52
N ARG A 143 10.52 1.44 -0.69
CA ARG A 143 9.75 2.22 -1.69
C ARG A 143 9.79 3.72 -1.39
N LEU A 144 9.58 4.12 -0.14
CA LEU A 144 9.67 5.52 0.28
C LEU A 144 11.09 6.08 0.09
N GLU A 145 12.13 5.26 0.32
CA GLU A 145 13.52 5.63 0.08
C GLU A 145 13.82 5.81 -1.41
N GLN A 146 13.38 4.87 -2.26
CA GLN A 146 13.52 4.97 -3.72
C GLN A 146 12.75 6.18 -4.29
N ALA A 147 11.60 6.53 -3.72
CA ALA A 147 10.84 7.71 -4.06
C ALA A 147 11.48 9.03 -3.57
N GLY A 148 12.53 8.94 -2.76
CA GLY A 148 13.21 10.12 -2.18
C GLY A 148 12.45 10.78 -1.03
N ILE A 149 11.34 10.20 -0.54
CA ILE A 149 10.46 10.84 0.44
C ILE A 149 10.54 10.27 1.86
N LEU A 150 11.32 9.21 2.10
CA LEU A 150 11.46 8.60 3.43
C LEU A 150 11.95 9.61 4.48
N HIS A 151 12.80 10.55 4.08
CA HIS A 151 13.41 11.54 4.97
C HIS A 151 12.43 12.56 5.59
N TYR A 152 11.20 12.67 5.05
CA TYR A 152 10.17 13.52 5.63
C TYR A 152 9.59 12.93 6.92
N PHE A 153 9.63 11.62 7.09
CA PHE A 153 8.98 10.90 8.19
C PHE A 153 9.91 10.70 9.38
N GLU A 154 9.36 10.88 10.58
CA GLU A 154 10.07 10.55 11.82
C GLU A 154 10.08 9.05 12.09
N ASP A 155 8.99 8.35 11.74
CA ASP A 155 8.86 6.89 11.81
C ASP A 155 7.84 6.38 10.80
N THR A 156 7.83 5.06 10.59
CA THR A 156 6.90 4.35 9.70
C THR A 156 6.13 3.31 10.48
N PHE A 157 4.82 3.46 10.55
CA PHE A 157 3.91 2.54 11.22
C PHE A 157 3.34 1.56 10.20
N ILE A 158 3.96 0.40 10.08
CA ILE A 158 3.57 -0.61 9.10
C ILE A 158 2.97 -1.81 9.82
N SER A 159 1.85 -2.31 9.33
CA SER A 159 1.02 -3.30 10.01
C SER A 159 1.79 -4.55 10.44
N MET A 160 2.66 -5.09 9.60
CA MET A 160 3.44 -6.27 9.95
C MET A 160 4.53 -6.02 11.00
N ASP A 161 4.99 -4.77 11.17
CA ASP A 161 5.92 -4.39 12.24
C ASP A 161 5.18 -4.09 13.55
N ILE A 162 3.90 -3.69 13.45
CA ILE A 162 3.02 -3.41 14.59
C ILE A 162 2.35 -4.68 15.12
N GLY A 163 2.00 -5.61 14.22
CA GLY A 163 1.28 -6.85 14.54
C GLY A 163 -0.25 -6.72 14.46
N TYR A 164 -0.76 -5.57 14.00
CA TYR A 164 -2.17 -5.31 13.76
C TYR A 164 -2.33 -4.54 12.46
N ASP A 165 -3.38 -4.86 11.68
CA ASP A 165 -3.70 -4.19 10.43
C ASP A 165 -4.72 -3.06 10.66
N LYS A 166 -4.63 -1.93 9.92
CA LYS A 166 -5.73 -0.98 9.80
C LYS A 166 -6.96 -1.72 9.22
N PRO A 167 -8.19 -1.55 9.72
CA PRO A 167 -8.68 -0.53 10.65
C PRO A 167 -8.70 -0.97 12.14
N ASP A 168 -8.01 -2.03 12.55
CA ASP A 168 -7.98 -2.45 13.95
C ASP A 168 -7.49 -1.30 14.82
N ILE A 169 -8.27 -0.96 15.86
CA ILE A 169 -7.94 0.13 16.79
C ILE A 169 -6.56 -0.02 17.43
N ARG A 170 -6.09 -1.26 17.61
CA ARG A 170 -4.78 -1.57 18.21
C ARG A 170 -3.63 -1.09 17.33
N PHE A 171 -3.80 -1.06 15.99
CA PHE A 171 -2.82 -0.46 15.09
C PHE A 171 -2.60 1.03 15.45
N TYR A 172 -3.67 1.80 15.54
CA TYR A 172 -3.61 3.23 15.83
C TYR A 172 -3.12 3.51 17.24
N GLN A 173 -3.57 2.73 18.23
CA GLN A 173 -3.11 2.86 19.62
C GLN A 173 -1.60 2.64 19.73
N GLU A 174 -1.05 1.63 19.06
CA GLU A 174 0.38 1.37 19.05
C GLU A 174 1.16 2.45 18.28
N ALA A 175 0.65 2.92 17.15
CA ALA A 175 1.25 4.02 16.40
C ALA A 175 1.30 5.32 17.23
N LEU A 176 0.20 5.68 17.89
CA LEU A 176 0.14 6.83 18.81
C LEU A 176 1.09 6.70 19.99
N ARG A 177 1.16 5.52 20.58
CA ARG A 177 2.09 5.23 21.67
C ARG A 177 3.56 5.40 21.24
N ARG A 178 3.94 4.90 20.06
CA ARG A 178 5.29 5.06 19.50
C ARG A 178 5.60 6.51 19.18
N ALA A 179 4.65 7.24 18.62
CA ALA A 179 4.78 8.67 18.32
C ALA A 179 4.83 9.55 19.59
N GLY A 180 4.38 9.02 20.75
CA GLY A 180 4.26 9.77 22.00
C GLY A 180 3.20 10.86 21.94
N LEU A 181 2.08 10.60 21.22
CA LEU A 181 1.01 11.56 20.96
C LEU A 181 -0.34 11.02 21.44
N LYS A 182 -1.24 11.97 21.70
CA LYS A 182 -2.65 11.67 21.97
C LYS A 182 -3.45 11.68 20.65
N PRO A 183 -4.59 10.96 20.57
CA PRO A 183 -5.40 10.91 19.36
C PRO A 183 -5.79 12.31 18.82
N GLU A 184 -6.23 13.21 19.69
CA GLU A 184 -6.65 14.57 19.35
C GLU A 184 -5.51 15.49 18.84
N GLU A 185 -4.27 15.05 18.94
CA GLU A 185 -3.08 15.75 18.46
C GLU A 185 -2.66 15.31 17.05
N VAL A 186 -3.33 14.30 16.48
CA VAL A 186 -2.94 13.67 15.22
C VAL A 186 -4.08 13.70 14.21
N LEU A 187 -3.73 14.02 12.97
CA LEU A 187 -4.62 13.92 11.82
C LEU A 187 -4.16 12.77 10.93
N MET A 188 -5.07 11.89 10.51
CA MET A 188 -4.80 10.87 9.49
C MET A 188 -5.17 11.39 8.10
N ILE A 189 -4.31 11.17 7.10
CA ILE A 189 -4.61 11.41 5.68
C ILE A 189 -4.47 10.07 4.94
N GLY A 190 -5.50 9.68 4.19
CA GLY A 190 -5.47 8.44 3.40
C GLY A 190 -6.62 8.32 2.42
N ASP A 191 -6.53 7.33 1.51
CA ASP A 191 -7.48 7.09 0.42
C ASP A 191 -8.57 6.06 0.74
N SER A 192 -8.48 5.36 1.87
CA SER A 192 -9.41 4.30 2.25
C SER A 192 -10.38 4.75 3.34
N MET A 193 -11.68 4.86 2.98
CA MET A 193 -12.72 5.19 3.98
C MET A 193 -12.70 4.24 5.17
N THR A 194 -12.52 2.93 4.94
CA THR A 194 -12.58 1.93 6.02
C THR A 194 -11.31 1.92 6.85
N THR A 195 -10.14 1.78 6.19
CA THR A 195 -8.88 1.58 6.92
C THR A 195 -8.32 2.88 7.47
N ASP A 196 -8.37 3.99 6.73
CA ASP A 196 -7.72 5.22 7.16
C ASP A 196 -8.68 6.15 7.92
N ILE A 197 -9.89 6.33 7.38
CA ILE A 197 -10.80 7.34 7.92
C ILE A 197 -11.60 6.80 9.11
N GLU A 198 -12.35 5.72 8.91
CA GLU A 198 -13.14 5.11 10.00
C GLU A 198 -12.23 4.52 11.08
N GLY A 199 -11.12 3.84 10.68
CA GLY A 199 -10.16 3.28 11.62
C GLY A 199 -9.52 4.34 12.51
N ALA A 200 -9.05 5.47 11.96
CA ALA A 200 -8.49 6.57 12.72
C ALA A 200 -9.53 7.23 13.64
N ARG A 201 -10.75 7.48 13.12
CA ARG A 201 -11.84 8.06 13.92
C ARG A 201 -12.26 7.17 15.09
N ASN A 202 -12.31 5.85 14.89
CA ASN A 202 -12.57 4.89 15.96
C ASN A 202 -11.49 4.91 17.05
N ALA A 203 -10.27 5.32 16.70
CA ALA A 203 -9.18 5.52 17.66
C ALA A 203 -9.16 6.94 18.29
N GLY A 204 -10.13 7.80 17.95
CA GLY A 204 -10.27 9.16 18.47
C GLY A 204 -9.43 10.22 17.74
N MET A 205 -8.88 9.88 16.59
CA MET A 205 -8.15 10.81 15.72
C MET A 205 -9.10 11.49 14.74
N ASP A 206 -8.76 12.69 14.27
CA ASP A 206 -9.38 13.25 13.08
C ASP A 206 -8.77 12.63 11.81
N ALA A 207 -9.54 12.68 10.71
CA ALA A 207 -9.08 12.10 9.45
C ALA A 207 -9.62 12.87 8.23
N LEU A 208 -8.75 13.06 7.23
CA LEU A 208 -9.05 13.62 5.92
C LEU A 208 -8.98 12.54 4.85
N PHE A 209 -10.07 12.41 4.09
CA PHE A 209 -10.18 11.47 2.99
C PHE A 209 -9.60 12.06 1.70
N PHE A 210 -8.62 11.39 1.12
CA PHE A 210 -8.07 11.71 -0.18
C PHE A 210 -8.79 10.91 -1.27
N ASP A 211 -9.77 11.53 -1.93
CA ASP A 211 -10.53 10.90 -3.01
C ASP A 211 -9.77 10.96 -4.35
N ARG A 212 -8.72 10.17 -4.46
CA ARG A 212 -7.89 10.10 -5.66
C ARG A 212 -8.67 9.75 -6.93
N ARG A 213 -9.71 8.91 -6.81
CA ARG A 213 -10.51 8.45 -7.96
C ARG A 213 -11.30 9.58 -8.62
N ASN A 214 -11.61 10.62 -7.87
CA ASN A 214 -12.30 11.83 -8.33
C ASN A 214 -11.33 13.00 -8.58
N ASN A 215 -10.05 12.71 -8.86
CA ASN A 215 -9.01 13.71 -9.15
C ASN A 215 -8.86 14.78 -8.04
N ALA A 216 -8.98 14.39 -6.77
CA ALA A 216 -8.71 15.29 -5.66
C ALA A 216 -7.23 15.72 -5.68
N SER A 217 -6.96 16.98 -5.32
CA SER A 217 -5.62 17.51 -5.13
C SER A 217 -5.20 17.34 -3.69
N LEU A 218 -3.98 16.85 -3.46
CA LEU A 218 -3.39 16.78 -2.12
C LEU A 218 -3.12 18.15 -1.54
N MET A 219 -2.75 19.14 -2.37
CA MET A 219 -2.50 20.49 -1.94
C MET A 219 -3.80 21.20 -1.53
N GLU A 220 -4.89 20.97 -2.26
CA GLU A 220 -6.21 21.49 -1.86
C GLU A 220 -6.70 20.84 -0.55
N LEU A 221 -6.42 19.52 -0.35
CA LEU A 221 -6.80 18.80 0.86
C LEU A 221 -6.17 19.39 2.12
N ILE A 222 -4.94 19.88 2.04
CA ILE A 222 -4.18 20.39 3.19
C ILE A 222 -4.20 21.93 3.34
N LYS A 223 -4.96 22.63 2.51
CA LYS A 223 -4.92 24.12 2.48
C LYS A 223 -5.32 24.78 3.80
N GLU A 224 -6.22 24.14 4.56
CA GLU A 224 -6.72 24.65 5.83
C GLU A 224 -5.84 24.24 7.05
N LEU A 225 -4.83 23.41 6.85
CA LEU A 225 -3.87 23.04 7.87
C LEU A 225 -2.76 24.09 7.97
#